data_831e3e972ee3c3b042c68a69c289e5cd
#
_entry.id   831e3e972ee3c3b042c68a69c289e5cd
#
_cell.length_a   1.000
_cell.length_b   1.000
_cell.length_c   1.000
_cell.angle_alpha   90.00
_cell.angle_beta   90.00
_cell.angle_gamma   90.00
#
_symmetry.space_group_name_H-M   'P 1'
#
loop_
_entity.id
_entity.type
_entity.pdbx_description
1 polymer ?
#
loop_
_entity_poly.entity_id
_entity_poly.type
_entity_poly.pdbx_seq_one_letter_code
_entity_poly.pdbx_strand_id
1 'polypeptide(L)'
;RIGDGEGYAEMIRYHAPSQSLFVTASETGTLERISMANPSALGLATPFDLDGGNVTAVAVHGDLVAASIKADAADAPGEVKLYDTNGTLLASYPTGALPDNVAFSPDGRYMLTANEGEPSDDYSVDPEGSFTLIDLANGPASAVVTQISLDGFSAPAGSRIVKPGSSFAADAEPEYVAFAPDGKLAYVTLQENNAVAVIDIASASVAAVSGLGTKNVSRTSHDMSNKDSGINMKRWPVLMMYQPDAIAAYEVKGATYLVTANEGDAKDYDGFSEETRVGKLQLDKTMFPNSDVLQLPENLGRLKTTTTAGDTDGDGDHDLIFAYGGRSFSIWAEDGTLIFDSGNAFENVISRRSPQLFNANGSKVNCKCFLIKEPENGRKS
;
A
#
# COMPACT_ATOMS: atom_id res chain seq x y z
N ARG A 1 10.57 -15.47 -18.41
CA ARG A 1 9.82 -15.72 -17.19
C ARG A 1 10.76 -15.47 -16.03
N ILE A 2 10.43 -14.55 -15.13
CA ILE A 2 11.28 -14.18 -13.99
C ILE A 2 11.13 -15.22 -12.88
N GLY A 3 9.97 -15.86 -12.74
CA GLY A 3 9.69 -16.90 -11.74
C GLY A 3 8.20 -17.31 -11.75
N ASP A 4 7.82 -18.16 -10.80
CA ASP A 4 6.48 -18.71 -10.61
C ASP A 4 6.03 -18.59 -9.17
N GLY A 5 5.34 -17.52 -8.78
CA GLY A 5 4.82 -17.34 -7.43
C GLY A 5 4.62 -15.87 -7.07
N GLU A 6 4.23 -15.61 -5.85
CA GLU A 6 4.22 -14.27 -5.25
C GLU A 6 5.66 -13.76 -5.10
N GLY A 7 5.86 -12.45 -5.13
CA GLY A 7 7.16 -11.81 -4.94
C GLY A 7 8.15 -11.88 -6.12
N TYR A 8 7.79 -12.53 -7.24
CA TYR A 8 8.68 -12.62 -8.41
C TYR A 8 8.58 -11.45 -9.39
N ALA A 9 7.62 -10.57 -9.27
CA ALA A 9 7.51 -9.32 -10.03
C ALA A 9 6.55 -8.38 -9.30
N GLU A 10 7.05 -7.56 -8.41
CA GLU A 10 6.24 -6.66 -7.59
C GLU A 10 6.19 -5.26 -8.19
N MET A 11 7.32 -4.63 -8.38
CA MET A 11 7.37 -3.29 -8.94
C MET A 11 7.99 -3.29 -10.34
N ILE A 12 7.38 -2.58 -11.27
CA ILE A 12 7.83 -2.48 -12.67
C ILE A 12 7.93 -1.03 -13.08
N ARG A 13 9.06 -0.66 -13.73
CA ARG A 13 9.25 0.63 -14.38
C ARG A 13 9.68 0.45 -15.82
N TYR A 14 9.05 1.20 -16.72
CA TYR A 14 9.40 1.18 -18.14
C TYR A 14 10.26 2.39 -18.51
N HIS A 15 11.41 2.11 -19.12
CA HIS A 15 12.29 3.14 -19.68
C HIS A 15 12.17 3.14 -21.20
N ALA A 16 11.49 4.16 -21.74
CA ALA A 16 11.18 4.25 -23.17
C ALA A 16 12.42 4.36 -24.08
N PRO A 17 13.46 5.18 -23.75
CA PRO A 17 14.64 5.28 -24.62
C PRO A 17 15.38 3.96 -24.84
N SER A 18 15.57 3.15 -23.79
CA SER A 18 16.23 1.84 -23.91
C SER A 18 15.24 0.70 -24.22
N GLN A 19 13.95 0.98 -24.31
CA GLN A 19 12.89 -0.03 -24.47
C GLN A 19 13.04 -1.19 -23.47
N SER A 20 13.28 -0.86 -22.19
CA SER A 20 13.51 -1.84 -21.14
C SER A 20 12.49 -1.70 -20.02
N LEU A 21 12.11 -2.83 -19.43
CA LEU A 21 11.48 -2.90 -18.12
C LEU A 21 12.56 -3.14 -17.08
N PHE A 22 12.42 -2.47 -15.94
CA PHE A 22 13.13 -2.75 -14.70
C PHE A 22 12.12 -3.32 -13.72
N VAL A 23 12.41 -4.49 -13.17
CA VAL A 23 11.44 -5.29 -12.39
C VAL A 23 12.11 -5.74 -11.10
N THR A 24 11.49 -5.44 -9.95
CA THR A 24 11.92 -6.00 -8.67
C THR A 24 11.31 -7.39 -8.49
N ALA A 25 12.10 -8.29 -7.93
CA ALA A 25 11.68 -9.63 -7.55
C ALA A 25 12.12 -9.86 -6.09
N SER A 26 11.28 -9.46 -5.14
CA SER A 26 11.58 -9.47 -3.71
C SER A 26 11.85 -10.86 -3.18
N GLU A 27 11.14 -11.88 -3.68
CA GLU A 27 11.35 -13.29 -3.32
C GLU A 27 12.78 -13.77 -3.62
N THR A 28 13.41 -13.25 -4.67
CA THR A 28 14.79 -13.58 -5.05
C THR A 28 15.80 -12.50 -4.69
N GLY A 29 15.33 -11.36 -4.18
CA GLY A 29 16.18 -10.21 -3.86
C GLY A 29 16.86 -9.63 -5.10
N THR A 30 16.22 -9.65 -6.29
CA THR A 30 16.86 -9.22 -7.54
C THR A 30 16.14 -8.06 -8.20
N LEU A 31 16.92 -7.19 -8.88
CA LEU A 31 16.43 -6.20 -9.84
C LEU A 31 16.80 -6.66 -11.25
N GLU A 32 15.80 -6.86 -12.08
CA GLU A 32 15.96 -7.41 -13.42
C GLU A 32 15.72 -6.37 -14.51
N ARG A 33 16.57 -6.35 -15.53
CA ARG A 33 16.33 -5.61 -16.76
C ARG A 33 15.82 -6.52 -17.86
N ILE A 34 14.67 -6.21 -18.46
CA ILE A 34 14.05 -6.99 -19.52
C ILE A 34 13.91 -6.11 -20.77
N SER A 35 14.49 -6.53 -21.89
CA SER A 35 14.34 -5.83 -23.16
C SER A 35 12.91 -6.00 -23.70
N MET A 36 12.27 -4.87 -24.05
CA MET A 36 10.96 -4.76 -24.69
C MET A 36 11.07 -4.40 -26.18
N ALA A 37 12.28 -4.44 -26.77
CA ALA A 37 12.49 -4.14 -28.18
C ALA A 37 11.66 -5.04 -29.12
N ASN A 38 11.34 -6.26 -28.68
CA ASN A 38 10.36 -7.12 -29.30
C ASN A 38 9.34 -7.63 -28.24
N PRO A 39 8.19 -6.97 -28.07
CA PRO A 39 7.20 -7.36 -27.04
C PRO A 39 6.61 -8.77 -27.24
N SER A 40 6.66 -9.31 -28.46
CA SER A 40 6.19 -10.67 -28.76
C SER A 40 7.21 -11.76 -28.42
N ALA A 41 8.45 -11.38 -28.14
CA ALA A 41 9.54 -12.29 -27.77
C ALA A 41 10.48 -11.56 -26.81
N LEU A 42 10.10 -11.49 -25.56
CA LEU A 42 10.90 -10.84 -24.51
C LEU A 42 12.27 -11.51 -24.40
N GLY A 43 13.30 -10.69 -24.24
CA GLY A 43 14.65 -11.17 -23.95
C GLY A 43 14.73 -11.85 -22.58
N LEU A 44 15.85 -12.51 -22.32
CA LEU A 44 16.17 -12.96 -20.97
C LEU A 44 16.40 -11.75 -20.06
N ALA A 45 15.98 -11.88 -18.84
CA ALA A 45 16.29 -10.90 -17.81
C ALA A 45 17.79 -10.84 -17.57
N THR A 46 18.29 -9.64 -17.31
CA THR A 46 19.69 -9.40 -16.92
C THR A 46 19.64 -8.79 -15.52
N PRO A 47 20.11 -9.49 -14.50
CA PRO A 47 20.08 -8.98 -13.14
C PRO A 47 21.07 -7.82 -12.96
N PHE A 48 20.72 -6.89 -12.09
CA PHE A 48 21.64 -5.90 -11.55
C PHE A 48 22.41 -6.51 -10.38
N ASP A 49 23.64 -6.09 -10.21
CA ASP A 49 24.42 -6.47 -9.05
C ASP A 49 23.97 -5.62 -7.83
N LEU A 50 23.28 -6.24 -6.91
CA LEU A 50 22.79 -5.63 -5.66
C LEU A 50 23.69 -5.93 -4.48
N ASP A 51 24.83 -6.59 -4.68
CA ASP A 51 25.78 -7.00 -3.64
C ASP A 51 25.09 -7.82 -2.53
N GLY A 52 24.16 -8.69 -2.93
CA GLY A 52 23.38 -9.55 -2.03
C GLY A 52 22.26 -8.85 -1.27
N GLY A 53 21.95 -7.57 -1.58
CA GLY A 53 20.89 -6.83 -0.92
C GLY A 53 19.49 -7.23 -1.38
N ASN A 54 18.50 -7.09 -0.49
CA ASN A 54 17.08 -7.36 -0.75
C ASN A 54 16.38 -6.12 -1.30
N VAL A 55 16.04 -6.13 -2.60
CA VAL A 55 15.35 -5.01 -3.25
C VAL A 55 13.88 -4.94 -2.84
N THR A 56 13.42 -3.75 -2.52
CA THR A 56 12.00 -3.45 -2.23
C THR A 56 11.36 -2.68 -3.39
N ALA A 57 12.00 -1.63 -3.91
CA ALA A 57 11.44 -0.83 -4.99
C ALA A 57 12.44 -0.45 -6.08
N VAL A 58 11.91 0.01 -7.22
CA VAL A 58 12.68 0.57 -8.31
C VAL A 58 12.04 1.85 -8.85
N ALA A 59 12.86 2.87 -9.12
CA ALA A 59 12.47 4.09 -9.82
C ALA A 59 13.39 4.35 -11.01
N VAL A 60 12.85 5.04 -12.03
CA VAL A 60 13.61 5.38 -13.23
C VAL A 60 13.36 6.84 -13.61
N HIS A 61 14.44 7.60 -13.86
CA HIS A 61 14.36 8.95 -14.40
C HIS A 61 15.53 9.21 -15.34
N GLY A 62 15.26 9.66 -16.57
CA GLY A 62 16.30 9.78 -17.59
C GLY A 62 17.08 8.46 -17.71
N ASP A 63 18.40 8.54 -17.70
CA ASP A 63 19.27 7.34 -17.77
C ASP A 63 19.64 6.77 -16.39
N LEU A 64 18.92 7.15 -15.33
CA LEU A 64 19.14 6.71 -13.96
C LEU A 64 18.10 5.67 -13.52
N VAL A 65 18.57 4.65 -12.79
CA VAL A 65 17.76 3.61 -12.15
C VAL A 65 18.12 3.58 -10.68
N ALA A 66 17.17 3.88 -9.81
CA ALA A 66 17.32 3.78 -8.36
C ALA A 66 16.63 2.52 -7.83
N ALA A 67 17.30 1.80 -6.94
CA ALA A 67 16.76 0.65 -6.25
C ALA A 67 16.85 0.89 -4.74
N SER A 68 15.75 0.76 -4.00
CA SER A 68 15.76 0.69 -2.55
C SER A 68 16.08 -0.73 -2.11
N ILE A 69 16.94 -0.84 -1.11
CA ILE A 69 17.48 -2.10 -0.59
C ILE A 69 17.28 -2.10 0.92
N LYS A 70 16.55 -3.07 1.43
CA LYS A 70 16.40 -3.26 2.88
C LYS A 70 17.55 -4.07 3.47
N ALA A 71 17.88 -3.77 4.70
CA ALA A 71 18.80 -4.57 5.51
C ALA A 71 18.09 -5.82 6.07
N ASP A 72 18.86 -6.83 6.51
CA ASP A 72 18.29 -8.04 7.11
C ASP A 72 17.74 -7.80 8.54
N ALA A 73 18.34 -6.87 9.29
CA ALA A 73 17.86 -6.53 10.63
C ALA A 73 16.83 -5.40 10.56
N ALA A 74 15.71 -5.52 11.28
CA ALA A 74 14.58 -4.60 11.22
C ALA A 74 14.97 -3.14 11.53
N ASP A 75 15.89 -2.91 12.47
CA ASP A 75 16.36 -1.57 12.88
C ASP A 75 17.58 -1.06 12.11
N ALA A 76 18.14 -1.87 11.21
CA ALA A 76 19.30 -1.46 10.46
C ALA A 76 18.90 -0.52 9.29
N PRO A 77 19.67 0.55 9.06
CA PRO A 77 19.47 1.39 7.89
C PRO A 77 19.56 0.58 6.60
N GLY A 78 18.63 0.85 5.69
CA GLY A 78 18.73 0.39 4.31
C GLY A 78 19.59 1.31 3.45
N GLU A 79 19.51 1.16 2.15
CA GLU A 79 20.20 2.03 1.20
C GLU A 79 19.41 2.20 -0.10
N VAL A 80 19.70 3.29 -0.82
CA VAL A 80 19.36 3.42 -2.24
C VAL A 80 20.61 3.22 -3.07
N LYS A 81 20.61 2.24 -3.95
CA LYS A 81 21.64 2.07 -4.99
C LYS A 81 21.19 2.75 -6.28
N LEU A 82 22.02 3.64 -6.80
CA LEU A 82 21.77 4.37 -8.03
C LEU A 82 22.66 3.81 -9.16
N TYR A 83 22.03 3.39 -10.25
CA TYR A 83 22.68 2.80 -11.43
C TYR A 83 22.41 3.63 -12.68
N ASP A 84 23.22 3.43 -13.70
CA ASP A 84 22.83 3.73 -15.08
C ASP A 84 21.87 2.64 -15.62
N THR A 85 21.23 2.90 -16.76
CA THR A 85 20.31 1.93 -17.40
C THR A 85 20.97 0.66 -17.90
N ASN A 86 22.31 0.55 -17.86
CA ASN A 86 23.07 -0.65 -18.22
C ASN A 86 23.45 -1.49 -17.00
N GLY A 87 23.13 -1.00 -15.78
CA GLY A 87 23.42 -1.68 -14.53
C GLY A 87 24.78 -1.32 -13.91
N THR A 88 25.42 -0.24 -14.39
CA THR A 88 26.64 0.28 -13.75
C THR A 88 26.26 1.03 -12.48
N LEU A 89 26.76 0.60 -11.33
CA LEU A 89 26.56 1.29 -10.05
C LEU A 89 27.27 2.66 -10.08
N LEU A 90 26.52 3.74 -9.83
CA LEU A 90 27.01 5.11 -9.80
C LEU A 90 27.28 5.60 -8.36
N ALA A 91 26.40 5.23 -7.43
CA ALA A 91 26.50 5.60 -6.02
C ALA A 91 25.55 4.76 -5.16
N SER A 92 25.79 4.78 -3.84
CA SER A 92 24.96 4.20 -2.80
C SER A 92 24.72 5.24 -1.70
N TYR A 93 23.49 5.31 -1.18
CA TYR A 93 23.09 6.30 -0.17
C TYR A 93 22.38 5.62 0.98
N PRO A 94 22.76 5.88 2.24
CA PRO A 94 22.06 5.31 3.40
C PRO A 94 20.66 5.91 3.54
N THR A 95 19.71 5.08 3.96
CA THR A 95 18.33 5.48 4.26
C THR A 95 17.97 5.24 5.73
N GLY A 96 16.71 5.39 6.11
CA GLY A 96 16.16 4.81 7.34
C GLY A 96 16.00 3.29 7.24
N ALA A 97 15.39 2.70 8.26
CA ALA A 97 15.09 1.27 8.28
C ALA A 97 14.00 0.94 7.25
N LEU A 98 14.18 -0.15 6.54
CA LEU A 98 13.27 -0.66 5.52
C LEU A 98 12.79 0.43 4.53
N PRO A 99 13.65 0.90 3.59
CA PRO A 99 13.20 1.79 2.53
C PRO A 99 12.29 1.01 1.56
N ASP A 100 10.98 1.07 1.80
CA ASP A 100 10.02 0.29 1.02
C ASP A 100 9.81 0.87 -0.38
N ASN A 101 9.85 2.20 -0.51
CA ASN A 101 9.68 2.85 -1.81
C ASN A 101 10.74 3.91 -2.07
N VAL A 102 11.02 4.16 -3.37
CA VAL A 102 11.85 5.26 -3.85
C VAL A 102 11.21 5.90 -5.09
N ALA A 103 11.22 7.23 -5.15
CA ALA A 103 10.75 7.98 -6.31
C ALA A 103 11.71 9.11 -6.67
N PHE A 104 11.78 9.47 -7.97
CA PHE A 104 12.45 10.68 -8.44
C PHE A 104 11.47 11.85 -8.49
N SER A 105 11.96 13.05 -8.18
CA SER A 105 11.26 14.28 -8.53
C SER A 105 11.07 14.42 -10.05
N PRO A 106 10.09 15.19 -10.54
CA PRO A 106 9.82 15.32 -11.96
C PRO A 106 11.00 15.82 -12.79
N ASP A 107 11.89 16.62 -12.20
CA ASP A 107 13.13 17.13 -12.83
C ASP A 107 14.34 16.20 -12.65
N GLY A 108 14.19 15.11 -11.89
CA GLY A 108 15.26 14.13 -11.60
C GLY A 108 16.33 14.63 -10.64
N ARG A 109 16.16 15.80 -10.05
CA ARG A 109 17.13 16.35 -9.09
C ARG A 109 17.09 15.64 -7.75
N TYR A 110 15.92 15.27 -7.28
CA TYR A 110 15.74 14.65 -5.98
C TYR A 110 15.28 13.19 -6.12
N MET A 111 15.72 12.35 -5.17
CA MET A 111 15.07 11.10 -4.84
C MET A 111 14.53 11.20 -3.42
N LEU A 112 13.36 10.62 -3.17
CA LEU A 112 12.78 10.50 -1.84
C LEU A 112 12.46 9.03 -1.59
N THR A 113 12.83 8.51 -0.41
CA THR A 113 12.37 7.20 0.06
C THR A 113 11.29 7.34 1.10
N ALA A 114 10.38 6.38 1.14
CA ALA A 114 9.56 6.05 2.27
C ALA A 114 10.29 4.92 3.02
N ASN A 115 10.64 5.16 4.27
CA ASN A 115 11.31 4.17 5.12
C ASN A 115 10.29 3.67 6.12
N GLU A 116 9.78 2.49 5.88
CA GLU A 116 8.64 1.93 6.57
C GLU A 116 8.92 1.71 8.06
N GLY A 117 10.09 1.14 8.38
CA GLY A 117 10.46 0.91 9.77
C GLY A 117 9.58 -0.17 10.42
N GLU A 118 9.24 -1.23 9.68
CA GLU A 118 8.50 -2.36 10.25
C GLU A 118 9.16 -2.90 11.52
N PRO A 119 8.37 -3.25 12.55
CA PRO A 119 8.90 -3.90 13.74
C PRO A 119 9.41 -5.32 13.43
N SER A 120 10.24 -5.84 14.33
CA SER A 120 10.55 -7.28 14.32
C SER A 120 9.30 -8.11 14.63
N ASP A 121 9.25 -9.36 14.14
CA ASP A 121 8.09 -10.26 14.34
C ASP A 121 7.65 -10.36 15.82
N ASP A 122 8.59 -10.39 16.75
CA ASP A 122 8.32 -10.44 18.18
C ASP A 122 8.08 -9.06 18.84
N TYR A 123 8.12 -7.99 18.04
CA TYR A 123 7.99 -6.59 18.47
C TYR A 123 9.01 -6.14 19.51
N SER A 124 10.15 -6.82 19.61
CA SER A 124 11.24 -6.42 20.51
C SER A 124 12.05 -5.23 19.98
N VAL A 125 11.98 -5.00 18.68
CA VAL A 125 12.54 -3.87 17.93
C VAL A 125 11.42 -3.22 17.14
N ASP A 126 11.27 -1.90 17.25
CA ASP A 126 10.20 -1.10 16.64
C ASP A 126 10.81 0.22 16.14
N PRO A 127 11.42 0.24 14.93
CA PRO A 127 12.05 1.43 14.40
C PRO A 127 11.00 2.50 14.06
N GLU A 128 11.41 3.76 14.08
CA GLU A 128 10.54 4.84 13.64
C GLU A 128 10.44 4.91 12.11
N GLY A 129 9.23 5.08 11.59
CA GLY A 129 8.99 5.43 10.21
C GLY A 129 9.62 6.77 9.86
N SER A 130 10.23 6.88 8.68
CA SER A 130 10.98 8.08 8.29
C SER A 130 11.02 8.25 6.77
N PHE A 131 11.68 9.32 6.32
CA PHE A 131 11.91 9.58 4.90
C PHE A 131 13.38 9.95 4.68
N THR A 132 13.91 9.64 3.49
CA THR A 132 15.26 10.07 3.13
C THR A 132 15.22 10.84 1.83
N LEU A 133 15.60 12.13 1.89
CA LEU A 133 15.73 12.99 0.72
C LEU A 133 17.18 12.99 0.24
N ILE A 134 17.40 12.70 -1.04
CA ILE A 134 18.72 12.66 -1.69
C ILE A 134 18.72 13.72 -2.79
N ASP A 135 19.53 14.78 -2.63
CA ASP A 135 19.70 15.87 -3.62
C ASP A 135 20.88 15.56 -4.56
N LEU A 136 20.59 15.31 -5.81
CA LEU A 136 21.54 14.99 -6.87
C LEU A 136 22.07 16.23 -7.61
N ALA A 137 21.82 17.45 -7.13
CA ALA A 137 22.21 18.69 -7.83
C ALA A 137 23.71 18.73 -8.20
N ASN A 138 24.57 18.11 -7.40
CA ASN A 138 26.03 18.06 -7.63
C ASN A 138 26.48 16.74 -8.27
N GLY A 139 25.55 15.96 -8.83
CA GLY A 139 25.77 14.64 -9.40
C GLY A 139 25.81 13.52 -8.37
N PRO A 140 25.70 12.24 -8.80
CA PRO A 140 25.60 11.07 -7.92
C PRO A 140 26.66 10.97 -6.84
N ALA A 141 27.94 11.20 -7.21
CA ALA A 141 29.07 11.05 -6.28
C ALA A 141 29.13 12.16 -5.19
N SER A 142 28.37 13.24 -5.34
CA SER A 142 28.38 14.40 -4.44
C SER A 142 26.95 14.77 -3.97
N ALA A 143 26.05 13.81 -3.98
CA ALA A 143 24.68 14.01 -3.50
C ALA A 143 24.65 14.31 -1.99
N VAL A 144 23.64 15.10 -1.60
CA VAL A 144 23.38 15.40 -0.20
C VAL A 144 22.24 14.55 0.28
N VAL A 145 22.43 13.80 1.37
CA VAL A 145 21.42 12.93 1.99
C VAL A 145 20.90 13.59 3.25
N THR A 146 19.60 13.72 3.36
CA THR A 146 18.90 14.30 4.52
C THR A 146 17.86 13.32 5.04
N GLN A 147 17.95 12.93 6.31
CA GLN A 147 16.92 12.14 6.99
C GLN A 147 15.81 13.07 7.48
N ILE A 148 14.56 12.66 7.29
CA ILE A 148 13.36 13.42 7.68
C ILE A 148 12.55 12.52 8.63
N SER A 149 12.26 13.01 9.83
CA SER A 149 11.52 12.31 10.88
C SER A 149 10.08 12.78 10.97
N LEU A 150 9.21 11.92 11.51
CA LEU A 150 7.84 12.24 11.96
C LEU A 150 7.80 12.71 13.42
N ASP A 151 8.95 12.93 14.06
CA ASP A 151 9.03 13.43 15.42
C ASP A 151 8.24 14.74 15.61
N GLY A 152 7.50 14.78 16.73
CA GLY A 152 6.69 15.95 17.09
C GLY A 152 5.32 15.98 16.41
N PHE A 153 5.02 15.09 15.48
CA PHE A 153 3.68 14.90 14.95
C PHE A 153 2.85 14.00 15.87
N SER A 154 1.56 14.21 15.83
CA SER A 154 0.55 13.36 16.48
C SER A 154 -0.49 12.93 15.43
N ALA A 155 -1.15 11.82 15.64
CA ALA A 155 -2.18 11.31 14.75
C ALA A 155 -3.26 12.39 14.52
N PRO A 156 -3.44 12.92 13.30
CA PRO A 156 -4.48 13.89 13.01
C PRO A 156 -5.86 13.23 12.99
N ALA A 157 -6.91 14.06 13.05
CA ALA A 157 -8.28 13.54 12.91
C ALA A 157 -8.44 12.76 11.61
N GLY A 158 -9.03 11.57 11.68
CA GLY A 158 -9.21 10.66 10.53
C GLY A 158 -8.07 9.67 10.31
N SER A 159 -6.93 9.83 10.99
CA SER A 159 -5.89 8.82 11.13
C SER A 159 -6.00 8.07 12.46
N ARG A 160 -5.05 7.17 12.73
CA ARG A 160 -5.02 6.39 13.98
C ARG A 160 -3.59 6.08 14.43
N ILE A 161 -3.43 5.78 15.71
CA ILE A 161 -2.32 5.00 16.27
C ILE A 161 -2.80 3.57 16.34
N VAL A 162 -2.08 2.66 15.71
CA VAL A 162 -2.44 1.24 15.65
C VAL A 162 -2.09 0.54 16.94
N LYS A 163 -0.84 0.67 17.40
CA LYS A 163 -0.36 0.06 18.63
C LYS A 163 -0.57 1.02 19.81
N PRO A 164 -1.46 0.69 20.76
CA PRO A 164 -1.71 1.56 21.91
C PRO A 164 -0.44 1.91 22.69
N GLY A 165 -0.22 3.21 22.89
CA GLY A 165 0.93 3.73 23.65
C GLY A 165 2.17 4.03 22.82
N SER A 166 2.22 3.72 21.52
CA SER A 166 3.28 4.16 20.63
C SER A 166 3.21 5.67 20.35
N SER A 167 4.35 6.30 20.07
CA SER A 167 4.39 7.62 19.44
C SER A 167 3.87 7.52 18.01
N PHE A 168 3.49 8.67 17.40
CA PHE A 168 3.08 8.64 15.99
C PHE A 168 4.22 8.24 15.07
N ALA A 169 5.46 8.68 15.36
CA ALA A 169 6.63 8.35 14.56
C ALA A 169 6.97 6.84 14.62
N ALA A 170 6.87 6.21 15.80
CA ALA A 170 7.11 4.77 15.95
C ALA A 170 5.97 3.90 15.42
N ASP A 171 4.74 4.43 15.35
CA ASP A 171 3.59 3.69 14.83
C ASP A 171 3.41 3.85 13.31
N ALA A 172 4.01 4.91 12.72
CA ALA A 172 3.87 5.22 11.31
C ALA A 172 4.75 4.31 10.44
N GLU A 173 4.14 3.73 9.41
CA GLU A 173 4.80 2.92 8.38
C GLU A 173 4.64 3.63 7.02
N PRO A 174 5.63 4.46 6.60
CA PRO A 174 5.64 5.10 5.29
C PRO A 174 5.90 4.09 4.16
N GLU A 175 5.02 4.04 3.15
CA GLU A 175 5.10 3.05 2.08
C GLU A 175 5.36 3.65 0.70
N TYR A 176 4.48 4.46 0.15
CA TYR A 176 4.54 4.85 -1.25
C TYR A 176 4.70 6.36 -1.44
N VAL A 177 5.63 6.75 -2.33
CA VAL A 177 6.01 8.13 -2.60
C VAL A 177 5.46 8.63 -3.94
N ALA A 178 4.83 9.81 -3.94
CA ALA A 178 4.48 10.54 -5.15
C ALA A 178 4.91 12.01 -5.05
N PHE A 179 5.73 12.50 -5.97
CA PHE A 179 6.03 13.92 -6.07
C PHE A 179 4.87 14.70 -6.70
N ALA A 180 4.65 15.93 -6.21
CA ALA A 180 3.83 16.90 -6.92
C ALA A 180 4.41 17.16 -8.33
N PRO A 181 3.58 17.47 -9.34
CA PRO A 181 4.07 17.75 -10.70
C PRO A 181 5.09 18.89 -10.80
N ASP A 182 5.06 19.86 -9.87
CA ASP A 182 6.03 20.95 -9.81
C ASP A 182 7.30 20.62 -8.98
N GLY A 183 7.35 19.45 -8.37
CA GLY A 183 8.48 18.94 -7.59
C GLY A 183 8.73 19.62 -6.24
N LYS A 184 7.84 20.50 -5.77
CA LYS A 184 8.05 21.21 -4.50
C LYS A 184 7.62 20.41 -3.29
N LEU A 185 6.59 19.59 -3.43
CA LEU A 185 6.07 18.71 -2.41
C LEU A 185 6.18 17.25 -2.86
N ALA A 186 6.22 16.36 -1.89
CA ALA A 186 5.95 14.95 -2.09
C ALA A 186 4.91 14.47 -1.10
N TYR A 187 4.16 13.44 -1.47
CA TYR A 187 3.10 12.82 -0.69
C TYR A 187 3.48 11.36 -0.47
N VAL A 188 3.36 10.93 0.78
CA VAL A 188 3.72 9.56 1.16
C VAL A 188 2.56 8.93 1.92
N THR A 189 2.15 7.74 1.52
CA THR A 189 1.14 6.95 2.23
C THR A 189 1.69 6.46 3.56
N LEU A 190 0.84 6.49 4.59
CA LEU A 190 1.01 5.85 5.89
C LEU A 190 -0.19 4.91 6.01
N GLN A 191 -0.07 3.70 5.45
CA GLN A 191 -1.24 2.85 5.18
C GLN A 191 -1.95 2.46 6.47
N GLU A 192 -1.27 1.82 7.42
CA GLU A 192 -1.86 1.35 8.68
C GLU A 192 -2.44 2.50 9.50
N ASN A 193 -1.78 3.68 9.45
CA ASN A 193 -2.25 4.87 10.14
C ASN A 193 -3.41 5.57 9.42
N ASN A 194 -3.79 5.11 8.21
CA ASN A 194 -4.85 5.70 7.39
C ASN A 194 -4.62 7.19 7.13
N ALA A 195 -3.42 7.55 6.68
CA ALA A 195 -2.98 8.92 6.52
C ALA A 195 -2.07 9.13 5.30
N VAL A 196 -1.82 10.39 4.96
CA VAL A 196 -0.82 10.81 3.98
C VAL A 196 0.06 11.88 4.61
N ALA A 197 1.38 11.68 4.57
CA ALA A 197 2.38 12.68 4.93
C ALA A 197 2.70 13.56 3.72
N VAL A 198 2.87 14.88 3.96
CA VAL A 198 3.27 15.88 2.97
C VAL A 198 4.68 16.35 3.30
N ILE A 199 5.61 16.15 2.38
CA ILE A 199 7.02 16.50 2.53
C ILE A 199 7.31 17.75 1.71
N ASP A 200 7.82 18.80 2.36
CA ASP A 200 8.36 19.99 1.69
C ASP A 200 9.81 19.73 1.30
N ILE A 201 10.06 19.73 -0.02
CA ILE A 201 11.37 19.36 -0.58
C ILE A 201 12.43 20.43 -0.30
N ALA A 202 12.03 21.71 -0.28
CA ALA A 202 12.99 22.80 -0.08
C ALA A 202 13.51 22.88 1.36
N SER A 203 12.66 22.61 2.34
CA SER A 203 13.04 22.56 3.76
C SER A 203 13.50 21.19 4.23
N ALA A 204 13.31 20.16 3.40
CA ALA A 204 13.55 18.75 3.73
C ALA A 204 12.88 18.37 5.08
N SER A 205 11.57 18.59 5.17
CA SER A 205 10.81 18.37 6.40
C SER A 205 9.37 17.95 6.10
N VAL A 206 8.71 17.29 7.07
CA VAL A 206 7.27 17.01 7.01
C VAL A 206 6.54 18.34 7.20
N ALA A 207 5.77 18.75 6.19
CA ALA A 207 4.95 19.97 6.23
C ALA A 207 3.60 19.74 6.89
N ALA A 208 3.01 18.55 6.69
CA ALA A 208 1.70 18.18 7.25
C ALA A 208 1.53 16.66 7.24
N VAL A 209 0.59 16.19 8.04
CA VAL A 209 0.01 14.83 7.93
C VAL A 209 -1.50 14.97 7.87
N SER A 210 -2.13 14.31 6.91
CA SER A 210 -3.58 14.35 6.71
C SER A 210 -4.19 12.97 6.96
N GLY A 211 -5.11 12.86 7.93
CA GLY A 211 -5.88 11.64 8.16
C GLY A 211 -7.03 11.52 7.16
N LEU A 212 -7.26 10.34 6.63
CA LEU A 212 -8.17 10.11 5.50
C LEU A 212 -9.61 9.78 5.93
N GLY A 213 -9.83 9.43 7.20
CA GLY A 213 -11.17 9.10 7.70
C GLY A 213 -11.67 7.75 7.20
N THR A 214 -12.99 7.60 7.11
CA THR A 214 -13.61 6.30 6.80
C THR A 214 -14.77 6.42 5.81
N LYS A 215 -14.97 5.36 5.04
CA LYS A 215 -16.12 5.15 4.19
C LYS A 215 -17.20 4.36 4.92
N ASN A 216 -18.39 4.96 5.06
CA ASN A 216 -19.53 4.29 5.71
C ASN A 216 -20.30 3.44 4.71
N VAL A 217 -20.15 2.12 4.80
CA VAL A 217 -20.79 1.18 3.86
C VAL A 217 -22.23 0.79 4.26
N SER A 218 -22.81 1.44 5.25
CA SER A 218 -24.26 1.37 5.45
C SER A 218 -25.02 2.12 4.35
N ARG A 219 -24.33 2.95 3.56
CA ARG A 219 -24.90 3.75 2.47
C ARG A 219 -24.67 3.13 1.09
N THR A 220 -23.69 2.24 0.94
CA THR A 220 -23.35 1.55 -0.31
C THR A 220 -23.34 0.04 -0.09
N SER A 221 -23.61 -0.73 -1.15
CA SER A 221 -23.66 -2.20 -1.02
C SER A 221 -22.30 -2.80 -1.31
N HIS A 222 -21.83 -3.68 -0.45
CA HIS A 222 -20.59 -4.43 -0.59
C HIS A 222 -20.83 -5.90 -0.25
N ASP A 223 -20.04 -6.78 -0.84
CA ASP A 223 -19.99 -8.19 -0.46
C ASP A 223 -18.90 -8.36 0.61
N MET A 224 -19.31 -8.75 1.81
CA MET A 224 -18.41 -8.88 2.96
C MET A 224 -18.16 -10.34 3.37
N SER A 225 -18.70 -11.31 2.61
CA SER A 225 -18.54 -12.71 2.95
C SER A 225 -18.10 -13.56 1.75
N ASN A 226 -17.16 -14.45 2.00
CA ASN A 226 -16.82 -15.54 1.07
C ASN A 226 -17.44 -16.88 1.50
N LYS A 227 -18.46 -16.88 2.36
CA LYS A 227 -19.12 -18.08 2.93
C LYS A 227 -20.63 -18.11 2.76
N ASP A 228 -21.18 -17.19 2.03
CA ASP A 228 -22.62 -17.08 1.77
C ASP A 228 -23.07 -17.73 0.45
N SER A 229 -22.17 -18.47 -0.20
CA SER A 229 -22.41 -19.24 -1.42
C SER A 229 -22.79 -18.40 -2.64
N GLY A 230 -22.44 -17.10 -2.66
CA GLY A 230 -22.79 -16.23 -3.77
C GLY A 230 -22.03 -14.91 -3.79
N ILE A 231 -22.46 -14.05 -4.70
CA ILE A 231 -22.14 -12.62 -4.69
C ILE A 231 -23.34 -11.90 -4.10
N ASN A 232 -23.21 -11.45 -2.86
CA ASN A 232 -24.32 -10.87 -2.09
C ASN A 232 -24.00 -9.43 -1.65
N MET A 233 -24.19 -8.51 -2.59
CA MET A 233 -23.99 -7.07 -2.35
C MET A 233 -25.04 -6.53 -1.38
N LYS A 234 -24.69 -6.26 -0.14
CA LYS A 234 -25.56 -5.77 0.93
C LYS A 234 -24.98 -4.51 1.56
N ARG A 235 -25.78 -3.77 2.30
CA ARG A 235 -25.37 -2.67 3.16
C ARG A 235 -25.05 -3.20 4.55
N TRP A 236 -23.94 -2.74 5.12
CA TRP A 236 -23.43 -3.23 6.38
C TRP A 236 -23.14 -2.09 7.36
N PRO A 237 -23.31 -2.26 8.65
CA PRO A 237 -22.95 -1.27 9.66
C PRO A 237 -21.43 -1.31 9.91
N VAL A 238 -20.65 -0.99 8.89
CA VAL A 238 -19.19 -1.05 8.90
C VAL A 238 -18.63 0.27 8.38
N LEU A 239 -17.55 0.72 8.99
CA LEU A 239 -16.71 1.82 8.55
C LEU A 239 -15.44 1.24 7.96
N MET A 240 -15.19 1.46 6.66
CA MET A 240 -13.95 1.04 6.01
C MET A 240 -12.94 2.17 6.08
N MET A 241 -11.78 1.94 6.67
CA MET A 241 -10.64 2.86 6.60
C MET A 241 -10.14 2.88 5.15
N TYR A 242 -9.68 4.03 4.66
CA TYR A 242 -9.19 4.07 3.27
C TYR A 242 -7.89 3.31 3.11
N GLN A 243 -6.92 3.55 3.97
CA GLN A 243 -5.64 2.85 4.04
C GLN A 243 -5.00 2.62 2.66
N PRO A 244 -4.51 3.69 2.02
CA PRO A 244 -3.95 3.58 0.68
C PRO A 244 -2.57 2.92 0.71
N ASP A 245 -2.39 1.86 -0.07
CA ASP A 245 -1.10 1.27 -0.40
C ASP A 245 -0.32 2.17 -1.37
N ALA A 246 -0.94 2.59 -2.45
CA ALA A 246 -0.27 3.39 -3.48
C ALA A 246 -0.93 4.76 -3.69
N ILE A 247 -0.09 5.74 -4.09
CA ILE A 247 -0.49 7.12 -4.35
C ILE A 247 0.16 7.64 -5.63
N ALA A 248 -0.55 8.51 -6.35
CA ALA A 248 -0.01 9.31 -7.44
C ALA A 248 -0.54 10.73 -7.36
N ALA A 249 0.27 11.70 -7.80
CA ALA A 249 -0.11 13.11 -7.85
C ALA A 249 -0.25 13.60 -9.29
N TYR A 250 -1.23 14.44 -9.56
CA TYR A 250 -1.45 15.05 -10.86
C TYR A 250 -2.00 16.46 -10.74
N GLU A 251 -1.84 17.28 -11.78
CA GLU A 251 -2.33 18.65 -11.79
C GLU A 251 -3.51 18.83 -12.74
N VAL A 252 -4.51 19.56 -12.29
CA VAL A 252 -5.61 20.04 -13.13
C VAL A 252 -5.83 21.52 -12.90
N LYS A 253 -5.64 22.32 -13.94
CA LYS A 253 -5.87 23.79 -13.91
C LYS A 253 -5.08 24.51 -12.79
N GLY A 254 -3.87 24.06 -12.50
CA GLY A 254 -2.99 24.65 -11.50
C GLY A 254 -3.28 24.21 -10.06
N ALA A 255 -4.13 23.21 -9.85
CA ALA A 255 -4.36 22.57 -8.55
C ALA A 255 -3.87 21.14 -8.56
N THR A 256 -3.12 20.74 -7.55
CA THR A 256 -2.66 19.38 -7.35
C THR A 256 -3.77 18.51 -6.74
N TYR A 257 -3.90 17.32 -7.26
CA TYR A 257 -4.77 16.27 -6.75
C TYR A 257 -3.99 14.98 -6.55
N LEU A 258 -4.40 14.22 -5.55
CA LEU A 258 -3.84 12.91 -5.24
C LEU A 258 -4.85 11.84 -5.63
N VAL A 259 -4.38 10.74 -6.21
CA VAL A 259 -5.19 9.55 -6.43
C VAL A 259 -4.57 8.39 -5.66
N THR A 260 -5.39 7.68 -4.89
CA THR A 260 -4.95 6.58 -4.03
C THR A 260 -5.63 5.27 -4.38
N ALA A 261 -4.89 4.16 -4.27
CA ALA A 261 -5.43 2.81 -4.31
C ALA A 261 -5.64 2.35 -2.85
N ASN A 262 -6.90 2.18 -2.45
CA ASN A 262 -7.26 1.94 -1.06
C ASN A 262 -7.38 0.43 -0.81
N GLU A 263 -6.28 -0.23 -0.57
CA GLU A 263 -6.18 -1.67 -0.35
C GLU A 263 -6.47 -2.04 1.09
N GLY A 264 -5.66 -1.53 2.01
CA GLY A 264 -5.74 -1.70 3.46
C GLY A 264 -5.00 -2.90 4.00
N ASP A 265 -4.22 -2.65 5.04
CA ASP A 265 -3.53 -3.69 5.80
C ASP A 265 -3.64 -3.45 7.32
N ALA A 266 -3.12 -4.39 8.09
CA ALA A 266 -3.15 -4.44 9.55
C ALA A 266 -1.78 -4.78 10.09
N LYS A 267 -1.41 -4.20 11.23
CA LYS A 267 -0.25 -4.70 11.99
C LYS A 267 -0.59 -6.07 12.56
N ASP A 268 0.02 -7.11 12.00
CA ASP A 268 -0.23 -8.53 12.36
C ASP A 268 1.10 -9.28 12.51
N TYR A 269 1.76 -9.06 13.64
CA TYR A 269 3.05 -9.62 14.02
C TYR A 269 2.89 -10.59 15.22
N ASP A 270 3.84 -11.50 15.43
CA ASP A 270 3.81 -12.45 16.55
C ASP A 270 3.78 -11.76 17.92
N GLY A 271 4.46 -10.61 18.06
CA GLY A 271 4.52 -9.84 19.31
C GLY A 271 3.33 -8.89 19.53
N PHE A 272 2.64 -8.50 18.48
CA PHE A 272 1.46 -7.65 18.52
C PHE A 272 0.63 -7.82 17.27
N SER A 273 -0.66 -8.08 17.42
CA SER A 273 -1.62 -8.08 16.33
C SER A 273 -2.86 -7.30 16.72
N GLU A 274 -3.28 -6.39 15.84
CA GLU A 274 -4.59 -5.75 15.96
C GLU A 274 -5.67 -6.55 15.23
N GLU A 275 -5.28 -7.52 14.38
CA GLU A 275 -6.22 -8.20 13.51
C GLU A 275 -7.09 -9.21 14.25
N THR A 276 -8.38 -9.14 14.01
CA THR A 276 -9.32 -10.17 14.38
C THR A 276 -10.41 -10.30 13.32
N ARG A 277 -11.40 -11.12 13.60
CA ARG A 277 -12.61 -11.22 12.77
C ARG A 277 -13.81 -10.71 13.52
N VAL A 278 -14.74 -10.05 12.81
CA VAL A 278 -15.99 -9.55 13.41
C VAL A 278 -16.72 -10.65 14.20
N GLY A 279 -16.66 -11.91 13.75
CA GLY A 279 -17.24 -13.05 14.47
C GLY A 279 -16.62 -13.33 15.84
N LYS A 280 -15.49 -12.70 16.18
CA LYS A 280 -14.82 -12.83 17.48
C LYS A 280 -14.89 -11.56 18.32
N LEU A 281 -15.37 -10.43 17.77
CA LEU A 281 -15.52 -9.19 18.50
C LEU A 281 -16.62 -9.32 19.57
N GLN A 282 -16.42 -8.64 20.68
CA GLN A 282 -17.51 -8.33 21.60
C GLN A 282 -18.18 -7.05 21.07
N LEU A 283 -19.41 -7.17 20.56
CA LEU A 283 -20.16 -6.04 19.99
C LEU A 283 -21.17 -5.53 21.01
N ASP A 284 -21.26 -4.21 21.17
CA ASP A 284 -22.28 -3.57 21.99
C ASP A 284 -23.70 -3.96 21.53
N LYS A 285 -24.51 -4.46 22.42
CA LYS A 285 -25.86 -4.96 22.12
C LYS A 285 -26.88 -3.82 21.88
N THR A 286 -26.56 -2.60 22.31
CA THR A 286 -27.38 -1.41 22.05
C THR A 286 -27.15 -0.92 20.64
N MET A 287 -25.87 -0.85 20.22
CA MET A 287 -25.49 -0.44 18.88
C MET A 287 -25.78 -1.54 17.85
N PHE A 288 -25.57 -2.80 18.22
CA PHE A 288 -25.77 -3.98 17.36
C PHE A 288 -26.74 -5.00 17.99
N PRO A 289 -28.05 -4.68 18.10
CA PRO A 289 -29.02 -5.59 18.72
C PRO A 289 -29.17 -6.94 17.99
N ASN A 290 -28.69 -7.01 16.73
CA ASN A 290 -28.67 -8.21 15.90
C ASN A 290 -27.25 -8.77 15.73
N SER A 291 -26.31 -8.47 16.64
CA SER A 291 -24.90 -8.90 16.57
C SER A 291 -24.76 -10.41 16.32
N ASP A 292 -25.59 -11.25 16.93
CA ASP A 292 -25.55 -12.70 16.74
C ASP A 292 -25.75 -13.11 15.27
N VAL A 293 -26.55 -12.34 14.52
CA VAL A 293 -26.77 -12.55 13.08
C VAL A 293 -25.64 -11.92 12.27
N LEU A 294 -25.17 -10.72 12.65
CA LEU A 294 -24.05 -10.05 11.96
C LEU A 294 -22.78 -10.90 12.01
N GLN A 295 -22.53 -11.57 13.12
CA GLN A 295 -21.33 -12.38 13.38
C GLN A 295 -21.35 -13.76 12.72
N LEU A 296 -22.42 -14.14 12.02
CA LEU A 296 -22.44 -15.38 11.25
C LEU A 296 -21.44 -15.33 10.10
N PRO A 297 -20.79 -16.46 9.72
CA PRO A 297 -19.81 -16.50 8.63
C PRO A 297 -20.35 -16.03 7.28
N GLU A 298 -21.62 -16.24 7.00
CA GLU A 298 -22.30 -15.80 5.78
C GLU A 298 -22.65 -14.29 5.77
N ASN A 299 -22.40 -13.59 6.87
CA ASN A 299 -22.55 -12.14 7.01
C ASN A 299 -21.17 -11.49 7.24
N LEU A 300 -20.95 -10.86 8.39
CA LEU A 300 -19.69 -10.17 8.71
C LEU A 300 -18.69 -11.06 9.45
N GLY A 301 -19.08 -12.25 9.93
CA GLY A 301 -18.27 -13.04 10.84
C GLY A 301 -16.86 -13.38 10.36
N ARG A 302 -16.60 -13.34 9.04
CA ARG A 302 -15.27 -13.56 8.47
C ARG A 302 -14.53 -12.28 8.06
N LEU A 303 -15.18 -11.13 8.14
CA LEU A 303 -14.54 -9.85 7.83
C LEU A 303 -13.42 -9.60 8.84
N LYS A 304 -12.23 -9.28 8.35
CA LYS A 304 -11.11 -8.82 9.17
C LYS A 304 -11.41 -7.42 9.70
N THR A 305 -11.05 -7.17 10.94
CA THR A 305 -11.32 -5.93 11.68
C THR A 305 -10.24 -5.70 12.72
N THR A 306 -10.10 -4.46 13.17
CA THR A 306 -9.16 -4.11 14.23
C THR A 306 -9.75 -4.30 15.62
N THR A 307 -8.91 -4.64 16.59
CA THR A 307 -9.22 -4.66 18.02
C THR A 307 -8.82 -3.36 18.73
N THR A 308 -8.11 -2.45 18.04
CA THR A 308 -7.56 -1.23 18.65
C THR A 308 -8.41 0.01 18.41
N ALA A 309 -9.55 -0.15 17.73
CA ALA A 309 -10.54 0.91 17.50
C ALA A 309 -11.96 0.33 17.52
N GLY A 310 -12.94 1.17 17.89
CA GLY A 310 -14.35 0.79 17.84
C GLY A 310 -15.05 0.74 19.20
N ASP A 311 -14.33 0.57 20.27
CA ASP A 311 -14.79 0.83 21.65
C ASP A 311 -14.70 2.34 21.87
N THR A 312 -15.83 3.03 21.90
CA THR A 312 -15.87 4.51 21.95
C THR A 312 -16.14 5.06 23.34
N ASP A 313 -16.63 4.24 24.24
CA ASP A 313 -16.95 4.63 25.63
C ASP A 313 -16.03 3.94 26.67
N GLY A 314 -15.18 2.99 26.23
CA GLY A 314 -14.15 2.37 27.06
C GLY A 314 -14.67 1.27 27.98
N ASP A 315 -15.80 0.64 27.66
CA ASP A 315 -16.41 -0.41 28.47
C ASP A 315 -15.95 -1.83 28.07
N GLY A 316 -15.18 -1.95 27.00
CA GLY A 316 -14.53 -3.18 26.55
C GLY A 316 -15.29 -3.93 25.46
N ASP A 317 -16.39 -3.37 24.94
CA ASP A 317 -17.03 -3.87 23.75
C ASP A 317 -16.99 -2.84 22.59
N HIS A 318 -17.41 -3.23 21.38
CA HIS A 318 -17.24 -2.41 20.20
C HIS A 318 -18.57 -1.78 19.78
N ASP A 319 -18.64 -0.44 19.81
CA ASP A 319 -19.75 0.38 19.30
C ASP A 319 -19.70 0.56 17.79
N LEU A 320 -18.52 0.40 17.21
CA LEU A 320 -18.25 0.54 15.78
C LEU A 320 -17.45 -0.66 15.27
N ILE A 321 -17.71 -1.04 14.02
CA ILE A 321 -16.92 -2.06 13.30
C ILE A 321 -16.11 -1.35 12.24
N PHE A 322 -14.78 -1.42 12.34
CA PHE A 322 -13.86 -0.93 11.33
C PHE A 322 -13.34 -2.07 10.46
N ALA A 323 -13.24 -1.85 9.16
CA ALA A 323 -12.61 -2.79 8.22
C ALA A 323 -11.42 -2.13 7.54
N TYR A 324 -10.45 -2.95 7.16
CA TYR A 324 -9.27 -2.53 6.45
C TYR A 324 -9.55 -2.28 4.97
N GLY A 325 -8.99 -1.19 4.45
CA GLY A 325 -9.04 -0.80 3.07
C GLY A 325 -10.41 -0.34 2.54
N GLY A 326 -10.39 0.70 1.71
CA GLY A 326 -11.60 1.22 1.08
C GLY A 326 -12.16 0.34 -0.03
N ARG A 327 -11.41 -0.65 -0.53
CA ARG A 327 -11.69 -1.45 -1.74
C ARG A 327 -12.05 -0.56 -2.93
N SER A 328 -11.37 0.58 -3.06
CA SER A 328 -11.69 1.64 -4.00
C SER A 328 -10.44 2.38 -4.42
N PHE A 329 -10.58 3.28 -5.38
CA PHE A 329 -9.65 4.39 -5.51
C PHE A 329 -10.34 5.68 -5.08
N SER A 330 -9.56 6.60 -4.54
CA SER A 330 -10.05 7.93 -4.15
C SER A 330 -9.25 9.03 -4.80
N ILE A 331 -9.88 10.20 -4.97
CA ILE A 331 -9.23 11.44 -5.38
C ILE A 331 -9.34 12.42 -4.22
N TRP A 332 -8.21 13.00 -3.84
CA TRP A 332 -8.10 13.95 -2.75
C TRP A 332 -7.57 15.29 -3.28
N ALA A 333 -7.99 16.38 -2.66
CA ALA A 333 -7.26 17.64 -2.79
C ALA A 333 -5.94 17.54 -2.00
N GLU A 334 -5.03 18.45 -2.27
CA GLU A 334 -3.71 18.53 -1.63
C GLU A 334 -3.76 18.59 -0.10
N ASP A 335 -4.82 19.16 0.45
CA ASP A 335 -5.05 19.30 1.90
C ASP A 335 -5.66 18.05 2.56
N GLY A 336 -5.81 16.95 1.83
CA GLY A 336 -6.44 15.72 2.30
C GLY A 336 -7.96 15.70 2.22
N THR A 337 -8.60 16.73 1.66
CA THR A 337 -10.07 16.74 1.46
C THR A 337 -10.47 15.73 0.40
N LEU A 338 -11.38 14.82 0.73
CA LEU A 338 -11.93 13.84 -0.22
C LEU A 338 -12.76 14.54 -1.30
N ILE A 339 -12.35 14.41 -2.55
CA ILE A 339 -13.06 14.93 -3.73
C ILE A 339 -13.95 13.87 -4.35
N PHE A 340 -13.45 12.63 -4.44
CA PHE A 340 -14.17 11.51 -5.04
C PHE A 340 -13.68 10.19 -4.45
N ASP A 341 -14.61 9.25 -4.27
CA ASP A 341 -14.31 7.84 -4.02
C ASP A 341 -15.10 6.96 -4.99
N SER A 342 -14.45 5.95 -5.56
CA SER A 342 -15.09 5.04 -6.53
C SER A 342 -16.15 4.12 -5.89
N GLY A 343 -16.28 4.14 -4.58
CA GLY A 343 -17.29 3.38 -3.85
C GLY A 343 -17.12 1.88 -4.02
N ASN A 344 -18.15 1.22 -4.54
CA ASN A 344 -18.18 -0.21 -4.85
C ASN A 344 -18.00 -0.51 -6.35
N ALA A 345 -17.39 0.42 -7.12
CA ALA A 345 -17.28 0.28 -8.58
C ALA A 345 -16.51 -0.98 -8.97
N PHE A 346 -15.42 -1.32 -8.27
CA PHE A 346 -14.64 -2.53 -8.57
C PHE A 346 -15.46 -3.79 -8.36
N GLU A 347 -16.15 -3.93 -7.24
CA GLU A 347 -17.03 -5.08 -6.97
C GLU A 347 -18.14 -5.18 -8.03
N ASN A 348 -18.77 -4.07 -8.38
CA ASN A 348 -19.79 -4.04 -9.42
C ASN A 348 -19.28 -4.44 -10.82
N VAL A 349 -18.05 -4.07 -11.15
CA VAL A 349 -17.44 -4.45 -12.45
C VAL A 349 -17.07 -5.92 -12.45
N ILE A 350 -16.37 -6.39 -11.39
CA ILE A 350 -15.91 -7.78 -11.29
C ILE A 350 -17.09 -8.73 -11.21
N SER A 351 -18.11 -8.43 -10.40
CA SER A 351 -19.31 -9.26 -10.28
C SER A 351 -20.05 -9.49 -11.61
N ARG A 352 -19.96 -8.52 -12.54
CA ARG A 352 -20.64 -8.61 -13.84
C ARG A 352 -19.75 -9.17 -14.96
N ARG A 353 -18.44 -8.79 -14.96
CA ARG A 353 -17.55 -9.13 -16.06
C ARG A 353 -16.73 -10.40 -15.83
N SER A 354 -16.42 -10.70 -14.58
CA SER A 354 -15.55 -11.81 -14.20
C SER A 354 -15.98 -12.41 -12.86
N PRO A 355 -17.26 -12.85 -12.74
CA PRO A 355 -17.82 -13.32 -11.47
C PRO A 355 -17.03 -14.50 -10.88
N GLN A 356 -16.35 -15.29 -11.72
CA GLN A 356 -15.49 -16.39 -11.29
C GLN A 356 -14.24 -15.92 -10.52
N LEU A 357 -13.85 -14.66 -10.67
CA LEU A 357 -12.73 -14.04 -9.94
C LEU A 357 -13.21 -13.31 -8.67
N PHE A 358 -14.51 -13.17 -8.49
CA PHE A 358 -15.06 -12.50 -7.31
C PHE A 358 -14.81 -13.34 -6.07
N ASN A 359 -14.40 -12.72 -4.96
CA ASN A 359 -13.98 -13.41 -3.74
C ASN A 359 -12.87 -14.48 -3.98
N ALA A 360 -12.11 -14.36 -5.08
CA ALA A 360 -10.95 -15.22 -5.31
C ALA A 360 -9.82 -14.84 -4.35
N ASN A 361 -9.13 -15.85 -3.83
CA ASN A 361 -7.94 -15.67 -3.02
C ASN A 361 -6.79 -16.45 -3.67
N GLY A 362 -5.89 -15.73 -4.32
CA GLY A 362 -4.80 -16.31 -5.09
C GLY A 362 -5.32 -17.23 -6.21
N SER A 363 -4.76 -18.43 -6.33
CA SER A 363 -5.15 -19.44 -7.32
C SER A 363 -6.47 -20.17 -7.00
N LYS A 364 -7.08 -19.89 -5.85
CA LYS A 364 -8.32 -20.56 -5.40
C LYS A 364 -9.52 -19.66 -5.65
N VAL A 365 -10.30 -19.98 -6.66
CA VAL A 365 -11.63 -19.41 -6.87
C VAL A 365 -12.54 -19.90 -5.74
N ASN A 366 -12.85 -19.04 -4.78
CA ASN A 366 -13.71 -19.38 -3.65
C ASN A 366 -15.22 -19.35 -3.99
N CYS A 367 -15.58 -18.86 -5.17
CA CYS A 367 -16.95 -18.80 -5.59
C CYS A 367 -17.40 -20.14 -6.21
N LYS A 368 -18.10 -20.95 -5.45
CA LYS A 368 -18.86 -22.10 -5.99
C LYS A 368 -20.07 -21.69 -6.83
N CYS A 369 -20.24 -20.40 -7.09
CA CYS A 369 -21.49 -19.80 -7.56
C CYS A 369 -21.73 -19.84 -9.05
N PHE A 370 -20.76 -20.23 -9.87
CA PHE A 370 -20.92 -20.29 -11.30
C PHE A 370 -20.32 -21.55 -11.92
N LEU A 371 -20.84 -22.70 -11.51
CA LEU A 371 -21.08 -23.74 -12.49
C LEU A 371 -22.38 -23.30 -13.22
N ILE A 372 -22.27 -22.44 -14.21
CA ILE A 372 -23.21 -22.47 -15.31
C ILE A 372 -23.07 -23.87 -15.87
N LYS A 373 -24.01 -24.77 -15.55
CA LYS A 373 -24.19 -25.97 -16.35
C LYS A 373 -24.36 -25.45 -17.78
N GLU A 374 -23.37 -25.71 -18.62
CA GLU A 374 -23.62 -25.64 -20.05
C GLU A 374 -24.90 -26.44 -20.32
N PRO A 375 -25.83 -25.91 -21.09
CA PRO A 375 -26.99 -26.70 -21.46
C PRO A 375 -26.46 -27.98 -22.10
N GLU A 376 -26.78 -29.13 -21.51
CA GLU A 376 -26.56 -30.41 -22.15
C GLU A 376 -27.24 -30.35 -23.52
N ASN A 377 -26.46 -30.09 -24.57
CA ASN A 377 -26.90 -30.24 -25.93
C ASN A 377 -27.17 -31.71 -26.13
N GLY A 378 -28.42 -32.07 -25.86
CA GLY A 378 -28.96 -33.36 -26.22
C GLY A 378 -28.86 -33.58 -27.73
N ARG A 379 -27.80 -34.24 -28.16
CA ARG A 379 -27.84 -35.02 -29.39
C ARG A 379 -28.19 -36.44 -29.00
N LYS A 380 -29.47 -36.74 -29.07
CA LYS A 380 -29.93 -38.09 -29.26
C LYS A 380 -29.95 -38.39 -30.77
N SER A 381 -29.38 -39.54 -31.09
CA SER A 381 -29.38 -40.38 -32.29
C SER A 381 -28.71 -39.86 -33.51
#